data_ef6160c45bef0564f24f99859ace2916
#
_entry.id   ef6160c45bef0564f24f99859ace2916
#
_cell.length_a   1.000
_cell.length_b   1.000
_cell.length_c   1.000
_cell.angle_alpha   90.00
_cell.angle_beta   90.00
_cell.angle_gamma   90.00
#
_symmetry.space_group_name_H-M   'P 1'
#
loop_
_entity.id
_entity.type
_entity.pdbx_description
1 polymer ?
#
loop_
_entity_poly.entity_id
_entity_poly.type
_entity_poly.pdbx_seq_one_letter_code
_entity_poly.pdbx_strand_id
1 'polypeptide(L)'
;MYKRQQSHILIDTLDFIRQAGFWPINKSLGVEGMWPGPITGDGTTFENMDDELSINSMNQALTMQRSLNIKPETDPGSTHEYVRDKLLNHPQKEYWHPKMMWYGPCGIGTARGLEGFVDHHQLPFRLTFKERDYWKIGHYIEIADGNYSMTSGWHSIECIHGSSEWLGYEPTNKSVTMRVMDFYLHHEGLIRENWVPIDIAHILNQIGIDVFDLIKK
;
A
#
# COMPACT_ATOMS: atom_id res chain seq x y z
N MET A 1 9.41 -23.50 24.25
CA MET A 1 10.32 -22.98 23.22
C MET A 1 9.54 -22.86 21.92
N TYR A 2 9.18 -21.65 21.51
CA TYR A 2 8.45 -21.44 20.24
C TYR A 2 9.44 -21.53 19.08
N LYS A 3 9.20 -22.44 18.16
CA LYS A 3 9.99 -22.55 16.93
C LYS A 3 9.36 -21.62 15.88
N ARG A 4 10.14 -20.73 15.27
CA ARG A 4 9.73 -19.96 14.09
C ARG A 4 9.32 -20.94 13.00
N GLN A 5 8.10 -20.80 12.46
CA GLN A 5 7.59 -21.68 11.40
C GLN A 5 7.68 -21.02 10.02
N GLN A 6 7.48 -19.71 9.96
CA GLN A 6 7.51 -18.96 8.72
C GLN A 6 8.00 -17.53 8.96
N SER A 7 8.65 -16.93 7.97
CA SER A 7 9.05 -15.53 7.96
C SER A 7 8.81 -14.93 6.58
N HIS A 8 8.09 -13.81 6.54
CA HIS A 8 7.93 -13.01 5.34
C HIS A 8 8.73 -11.72 5.52
N ILE A 9 9.50 -11.34 4.51
CA ILE A 9 10.34 -10.14 4.52
C ILE A 9 10.10 -9.40 3.22
N LEU A 10 9.73 -8.14 3.31
CA LEU A 10 9.72 -7.20 2.19
C LEU A 10 10.89 -6.22 2.34
N ILE A 11 11.62 -6.01 1.27
CA ILE A 11 12.69 -5.03 1.18
C ILE A 11 12.32 -4.06 0.07
N ASP A 12 12.37 -2.77 0.36
CA ASP A 12 12.23 -1.73 -0.68
C ASP A 12 13.50 -1.70 -1.54
N THR A 13 13.54 -2.63 -2.51
CA THR A 13 14.68 -2.82 -3.41
C THR A 13 14.92 -1.58 -4.27
N LEU A 14 13.86 -0.86 -4.67
CA LEU A 14 14.00 0.36 -5.46
C LEU A 14 14.63 1.48 -4.61
N ASP A 15 14.25 1.61 -3.36
CA ASP A 15 14.86 2.60 -2.46
C ASP A 15 16.32 2.28 -2.18
N PHE A 16 16.65 1.00 -2.00
CA PHE A 16 18.04 0.55 -1.87
C PHE A 16 18.88 0.95 -3.10
N ILE A 17 18.37 0.70 -4.31
CA ILE A 17 19.03 1.06 -5.58
C ILE A 17 19.16 2.58 -5.70
N ARG A 18 18.12 3.34 -5.34
CA ARG A 18 18.13 4.80 -5.34
C ARG A 18 19.20 5.36 -4.40
N GLN A 19 19.30 4.84 -3.19
CA GLN A 19 20.32 5.25 -2.22
C GLN A 19 21.74 4.92 -2.69
N ALA A 20 21.92 3.91 -3.52
CA ALA A 20 23.19 3.61 -4.19
C ALA A 20 23.48 4.52 -5.39
N GLY A 21 22.63 5.49 -5.71
CA GLY A 21 22.81 6.49 -6.77
C GLY A 21 22.25 6.11 -8.14
N PHE A 22 21.41 5.08 -8.20
CA PHE A 22 20.76 4.65 -9.45
C PHE A 22 19.26 4.83 -9.36
N TRP A 23 18.62 5.15 -10.50
CA TRP A 23 17.18 5.23 -10.62
C TRP A 23 16.68 4.36 -11.76
N PRO A 24 16.19 3.14 -11.49
CA PRO A 24 15.92 2.15 -12.53
C PRO A 24 14.55 2.31 -13.19
N ILE A 25 13.65 3.14 -12.66
CA ILE A 25 12.31 3.32 -13.20
C ILE A 25 12.16 4.64 -13.95
N ASN A 26 11.27 4.67 -14.95
CA ASN A 26 11.11 5.84 -15.82
C ASN A 26 10.37 6.99 -15.11
N LYS A 27 9.45 6.67 -14.18
CA LYS A 27 8.57 7.66 -13.58
C LYS A 27 8.11 7.21 -12.18
N SER A 28 8.18 8.12 -11.22
CA SER A 28 7.52 7.97 -9.92
C SER A 28 6.07 8.47 -9.98
N LEU A 29 5.19 7.91 -9.14
CA LEU A 29 3.81 8.36 -9.03
C LEU A 29 3.66 9.57 -8.11
N GLY A 30 4.51 9.70 -7.10
CA GLY A 30 4.47 10.76 -6.11
C GLY A 30 5.84 11.27 -5.71
N VAL A 31 5.92 11.89 -4.54
CA VAL A 31 7.15 12.45 -3.97
C VAL A 31 7.84 11.41 -3.12
N GLU A 32 9.08 11.07 -3.50
CA GLU A 32 9.92 10.20 -2.68
C GLU A 32 10.21 10.85 -1.34
N GLY A 33 10.20 10.04 -0.28
CA GLY A 33 10.43 10.50 1.06
C GLY A 33 11.07 9.42 1.92
N MET A 34 11.55 9.82 3.09
CA MET A 34 11.96 8.88 4.11
C MET A 34 10.73 8.36 4.85
N TRP A 35 10.80 7.12 5.31
CA TRP A 35 9.83 6.57 6.25
C TRP A 35 10.24 6.96 7.67
N PRO A 36 9.56 7.91 8.30
CA PRO A 36 9.83 8.28 9.67
C PRO A 36 9.32 7.22 10.63
N GLY A 37 9.77 7.27 11.86
CA GLY A 37 9.10 6.59 12.97
C GLY A 37 7.74 7.21 13.26
N PRO A 38 6.93 6.55 14.12
CA PRO A 38 5.59 7.01 14.47
C PRO A 38 5.59 8.44 15.03
N ILE A 39 4.58 9.25 14.66
CA ILE A 39 4.45 10.64 15.13
C ILE A 39 4.27 10.73 16.65
N THR A 40 3.77 9.69 17.28
CA THR A 40 3.61 9.56 18.72
C THR A 40 4.96 9.45 19.46
N GLY A 41 6.05 9.18 18.73
CA GLY A 41 7.38 9.00 19.29
C GLY A 41 7.57 7.70 20.07
N ASP A 42 6.58 6.85 20.10
CA ASP A 42 6.64 5.48 20.59
C ASP A 42 6.95 4.49 19.44
N GLY A 43 6.79 3.24 19.66
CA GLY A 43 7.02 2.21 18.64
C GLY A 43 7.11 0.87 19.32
N THR A 44 8.32 0.42 19.63
CA THR A 44 8.50 -0.84 20.34
C THR A 44 8.38 -0.62 21.84
N THR A 45 7.40 -1.28 22.48
CA THR A 45 7.29 -1.38 23.94
C THR A 45 7.39 -2.84 24.35
N PHE A 46 7.82 -3.09 25.59
CA PHE A 46 7.87 -4.41 26.19
C PHE A 46 6.77 -4.58 27.27
N GLU A 47 5.91 -3.59 27.39
CA GLU A 47 4.75 -3.64 28.29
C GLU A 47 3.59 -4.36 27.59
N ASN A 48 2.75 -5.02 28.36
CA ASN A 48 1.52 -5.57 27.83
C ASN A 48 0.59 -4.41 27.44
N MET A 49 0.17 -4.42 26.18
CA MET A 49 -0.77 -3.43 25.67
C MET A 49 -2.21 -3.85 26.00
N ASP A 50 -3.10 -2.88 25.93
CA ASP A 50 -4.52 -3.09 26.14
C ASP A 50 -5.12 -3.96 25.02
N ASP A 51 -5.65 -5.13 25.38
CA ASP A 51 -6.26 -6.07 24.43
C ASP A 51 -7.49 -5.47 23.72
N GLU A 52 -8.31 -4.69 24.42
CA GLU A 52 -9.48 -4.04 23.83
C GLU A 52 -9.04 -2.99 22.80
N LEU A 53 -8.01 -2.22 23.09
CA LEU A 53 -7.43 -1.25 22.17
C LEU A 53 -6.85 -1.94 20.94
N SER A 54 -6.15 -3.06 21.12
CA SER A 54 -5.60 -3.87 20.02
C SER A 54 -6.71 -4.40 19.10
N ILE A 55 -7.80 -4.92 19.68
CA ILE A 55 -8.96 -5.40 18.94
C ILE A 55 -9.61 -4.26 18.15
N ASN A 56 -9.78 -3.09 18.77
CA ASN A 56 -10.38 -1.92 18.13
C ASN A 56 -9.54 -1.40 16.98
N SER A 57 -8.21 -1.31 17.14
CA SER A 57 -7.27 -0.92 16.11
C SER A 57 -7.33 -1.87 14.90
N MET A 58 -7.33 -3.18 15.13
CA MET A 58 -7.47 -4.16 14.07
C MET A 58 -8.83 -4.06 13.36
N ASN A 59 -9.92 -4.01 14.12
CA ASN A 59 -11.26 -3.90 13.53
C ASN A 59 -11.41 -2.66 12.66
N GLN A 60 -10.86 -1.53 13.07
CA GLN A 60 -10.88 -0.30 12.30
C GLN A 60 -10.08 -0.46 10.99
N ALA A 61 -8.87 -1.02 11.04
CA ALA A 61 -8.06 -1.26 9.84
C ALA A 61 -8.78 -2.19 8.86
N LEU A 62 -9.33 -3.32 9.33
CA LEU A 62 -10.07 -4.26 8.49
C LEU A 62 -11.35 -3.65 7.90
N THR A 63 -12.07 -2.84 8.67
CA THR A 63 -13.28 -2.18 8.18
C THR A 63 -12.95 -1.13 7.11
N MET A 64 -11.89 -0.36 7.33
CA MET A 64 -11.37 0.57 6.31
C MET A 64 -10.96 -0.17 5.05
N GLN A 65 -10.17 -1.24 5.14
CA GLN A 65 -9.76 -2.04 3.98
C GLN A 65 -10.96 -2.62 3.21
N ARG A 66 -11.96 -3.15 3.92
CA ARG A 66 -13.20 -3.65 3.28
C ARG A 66 -13.95 -2.53 2.56
N SER A 67 -13.95 -1.33 3.11
CA SER A 67 -14.56 -0.18 2.47
C SER A 67 -13.91 0.19 1.14
N LEU A 68 -12.62 -0.13 0.94
CA LEU A 68 -11.91 0.13 -0.32
C LEU A 68 -12.35 -0.76 -1.49
N ASN A 69 -13.23 -1.74 -1.27
CA ASN A 69 -13.68 -2.65 -2.33
C ASN A 69 -14.78 -2.03 -3.21
N ILE A 70 -14.53 -0.86 -3.74
CA ILE A 70 -15.33 -0.20 -4.77
C ILE A 70 -14.56 -0.20 -6.08
N LYS A 71 -15.25 -0.13 -7.19
CA LYS A 71 -14.65 -0.17 -8.53
C LYS A 71 -15.21 0.95 -9.43
N PRO A 72 -15.11 2.23 -9.04
CA PRO A 72 -15.69 3.33 -9.83
C PRO A 72 -15.06 3.45 -11.23
N GLU A 73 -13.85 2.92 -11.42
CA GLU A 73 -13.18 2.85 -12.71
C GLU A 73 -13.87 1.92 -13.71
N THR A 74 -14.80 1.06 -13.26
CA THR A 74 -15.57 0.16 -14.11
C THR A 74 -16.96 0.71 -14.46
N ASP A 75 -17.35 1.85 -13.91
CA ASP A 75 -18.63 2.48 -14.20
C ASP A 75 -18.68 2.94 -15.67
N PRO A 76 -19.84 2.79 -16.37
CA PRO A 76 -19.96 3.27 -17.73
C PRO A 76 -19.66 4.76 -17.87
N GLY A 77 -18.72 5.11 -18.76
CA GLY A 77 -18.32 6.49 -19.00
C GLY A 77 -17.44 7.09 -17.91
N SER A 78 -16.84 6.28 -17.02
CA SER A 78 -15.92 6.76 -15.99
C SER A 78 -14.74 7.51 -16.60
N THR A 79 -14.44 8.67 -16.02
CA THR A 79 -13.24 9.47 -16.32
C THR A 79 -12.29 9.43 -15.12
N HIS A 80 -11.05 9.85 -15.30
CA HIS A 80 -10.11 9.99 -14.17
C HIS A 80 -10.68 10.89 -13.08
N GLU A 81 -11.29 12.01 -13.44
CA GLU A 81 -11.89 12.95 -12.51
C GLU A 81 -13.08 12.31 -11.77
N TYR A 82 -13.94 11.57 -12.46
CA TYR A 82 -15.02 10.83 -11.84
C TYR A 82 -14.52 9.80 -10.82
N VAL A 83 -13.52 9.01 -11.19
CA VAL A 83 -12.94 8.00 -10.28
C VAL A 83 -12.30 8.69 -9.07
N ARG A 84 -11.55 9.76 -9.29
CA ARG A 84 -10.94 10.55 -8.21
C ARG A 84 -12.00 11.09 -7.24
N ASP A 85 -13.05 11.71 -7.75
CA ASP A 85 -14.14 12.24 -6.93
C ASP A 85 -14.82 11.15 -6.10
N LYS A 86 -15.10 10.00 -6.71
CA LYS A 86 -15.66 8.85 -5.99
C LYS A 86 -14.76 8.36 -4.86
N LEU A 87 -13.46 8.33 -5.06
CA LEU A 87 -12.49 7.90 -4.03
C LEU A 87 -12.41 8.90 -2.87
N LEU A 88 -12.43 10.20 -3.16
CA LEU A 88 -12.36 11.26 -2.13
C LEU A 88 -13.65 11.34 -1.29
N ASN A 89 -14.80 11.08 -1.91
CA ASN A 89 -16.10 11.14 -1.26
C ASN A 89 -16.59 9.79 -0.70
N HIS A 90 -15.78 8.75 -0.83
CA HIS A 90 -16.08 7.43 -0.32
C HIS A 90 -16.02 7.37 1.22
N PRO A 91 -16.80 6.48 1.88
CA PRO A 91 -16.78 6.30 3.34
C PRO A 91 -15.41 6.00 3.95
N GLN A 92 -14.41 5.58 3.17
CA GLN A 92 -13.03 5.41 3.68
C GLN A 92 -12.53 6.63 4.45
N LYS A 93 -12.96 7.85 4.08
CA LYS A 93 -12.56 9.10 4.74
C LYS A 93 -12.89 9.14 6.23
N GLU A 94 -13.87 8.36 6.67
CA GLU A 94 -14.31 8.30 8.07
C GLU A 94 -13.31 7.56 8.97
N TYR A 95 -12.41 6.78 8.37
CA TYR A 95 -11.38 6.02 9.08
C TYR A 95 -10.04 6.72 9.15
N TRP A 96 -9.80 7.72 8.28
CA TRP A 96 -8.54 8.42 8.20
C TRP A 96 -8.53 9.70 9.05
N HIS A 97 -7.47 9.86 9.83
CA HIS A 97 -7.25 11.10 10.56
C HIS A 97 -7.05 12.27 9.58
N PRO A 98 -7.56 13.51 9.88
CA PRO A 98 -7.41 14.66 8.96
C PRO A 98 -5.96 15.01 8.59
N LYS A 99 -5.01 14.66 9.46
CA LYS A 99 -3.56 14.85 9.23
C LYS A 99 -2.87 13.52 8.89
N MET A 100 -3.56 12.60 8.23
CA MET A 100 -3.00 11.29 7.90
C MET A 100 -1.75 11.41 7.01
N MET A 101 -0.85 10.44 7.17
CA MET A 101 0.29 10.21 6.28
C MET A 101 0.26 8.77 5.80
N TRP A 102 0.53 8.60 4.53
CA TRP A 102 0.69 7.32 3.88
C TRP A 102 2.11 7.21 3.32
N TYR A 103 2.85 6.21 3.77
CA TYR A 103 4.25 6.00 3.40
C TYR A 103 4.34 4.78 2.50
N GLY A 104 4.29 5.01 1.19
CA GLY A 104 4.45 3.98 0.16
C GLY A 104 5.91 3.68 -0.14
N PRO A 105 6.17 2.57 -0.87
CA PRO A 105 7.52 2.21 -1.28
C PRO A 105 8.06 3.19 -2.35
N CYS A 106 9.35 3.11 -2.57
CA CYS A 106 10.04 3.84 -3.64
C CYS A 106 9.36 3.58 -5.00
N GLY A 107 9.16 4.63 -5.77
CA GLY A 107 8.38 4.61 -7.02
C GLY A 107 6.95 5.09 -6.84
N ILE A 108 6.28 4.77 -5.73
CA ILE A 108 4.97 5.33 -5.38
C ILE A 108 5.16 6.57 -4.51
N GLY A 109 5.97 6.47 -3.46
CA GLY A 109 6.34 7.59 -2.61
C GLY A 109 5.38 7.86 -1.46
N THR A 110 5.64 8.96 -0.76
CA THR A 110 4.88 9.39 0.42
C THR A 110 3.74 10.32 0.02
N ALA A 111 2.58 10.13 0.63
CA ALA A 111 1.39 10.94 0.42
C ALA A 111 0.91 11.57 1.73
N ARG A 112 0.53 12.84 1.65
CA ARG A 112 -0.04 13.60 2.77
C ARG A 112 -1.53 13.78 2.59
N GLY A 113 -2.29 13.39 3.60
CA GLY A 113 -3.75 13.50 3.60
C GLY A 113 -4.43 12.54 2.63
N LEU A 114 -5.74 12.45 2.73
CA LEU A 114 -6.53 11.56 1.86
C LEU A 114 -6.39 11.94 0.38
N GLU A 115 -6.32 13.23 0.07
CA GLU A 115 -6.17 13.70 -1.31
C GLU A 115 -4.85 13.21 -1.93
N GLY A 116 -3.73 13.40 -1.24
CA GLY A 116 -2.44 12.88 -1.70
C GLY A 116 -2.41 11.36 -1.83
N PHE A 117 -3.04 10.64 -0.89
CA PHE A 117 -3.16 9.18 -0.95
C PHE A 117 -3.99 8.72 -2.17
N VAL A 118 -5.09 9.42 -2.47
CA VAL A 118 -5.89 9.13 -3.66
C VAL A 118 -5.07 9.43 -4.92
N ASP A 119 -4.45 10.59 -5.04
CA ASP A 119 -3.81 11.05 -6.26
C ASP A 119 -2.53 10.27 -6.61
N HIS A 120 -1.73 9.91 -5.61
CA HIS A 120 -0.43 9.26 -5.83
C HIS A 120 -0.45 7.74 -5.70
N HIS A 121 -1.50 7.17 -5.08
CA HIS A 121 -1.61 5.71 -4.93
C HIS A 121 -2.91 5.14 -5.46
N GLN A 122 -4.06 5.50 -4.87
CA GLN A 122 -5.30 4.79 -5.16
C GLN A 122 -5.74 4.94 -6.62
N LEU A 123 -5.72 6.15 -7.16
CA LEU A 123 -6.16 6.44 -8.53
C LEU A 123 -5.25 5.76 -9.56
N PRO A 124 -3.92 5.96 -9.58
CA PRO A 124 -3.03 5.26 -10.50
C PRO A 124 -3.16 3.74 -10.41
N PHE A 125 -3.22 3.20 -9.19
CA PHE A 125 -3.37 1.77 -8.95
C PHE A 125 -4.66 1.21 -9.57
N ARG A 126 -5.78 1.88 -9.37
CA ARG A 126 -7.10 1.44 -9.88
C ARG A 126 -7.19 1.54 -11.39
N LEU A 127 -6.65 2.60 -11.96
CA LEU A 127 -6.65 2.81 -13.41
C LEU A 127 -5.75 1.82 -14.15
N THR A 128 -4.69 1.35 -13.50
CA THR A 128 -3.74 0.41 -14.09
C THR A 128 -4.16 -1.05 -13.92
N PHE A 129 -4.44 -1.45 -12.69
CA PHE A 129 -4.63 -2.86 -12.36
C PHE A 129 -6.10 -3.26 -12.39
N LYS A 130 -6.46 -4.08 -13.38
CA LYS A 130 -7.82 -4.60 -13.59
C LYS A 130 -8.04 -5.91 -12.84
N GLU A 131 -9.30 -6.32 -12.74
CA GLU A 131 -9.72 -7.64 -12.25
C GLU A 131 -9.11 -7.99 -10.89
N ARG A 132 -8.98 -7.00 -10.03
CA ARG A 132 -8.44 -7.18 -8.68
C ARG A 132 -9.36 -8.09 -7.87
N ASP A 133 -8.82 -9.20 -7.41
CA ASP A 133 -9.50 -10.12 -6.53
C ASP A 133 -8.92 -10.02 -5.11
N TYR A 134 -9.60 -9.27 -4.26
CA TYR A 134 -9.24 -9.12 -2.84
C TYR A 134 -9.86 -10.21 -1.96
N TRP A 135 -10.90 -10.91 -2.45
CA TRP A 135 -11.68 -11.84 -1.65
C TRP A 135 -11.12 -13.24 -1.61
N LYS A 136 -10.44 -13.66 -2.68
CA LYS A 136 -9.86 -15.00 -2.72
C LYS A 136 -8.63 -15.13 -1.86
N ILE A 137 -7.84 -14.09 -1.78
CA ILE A 137 -6.51 -14.11 -1.16
C ILE A 137 -6.46 -13.11 -0.03
N GLY A 138 -6.47 -11.81 -0.32
CA GLY A 138 -6.53 -10.74 0.67
C GLY A 138 -5.38 -10.74 1.68
N HIS A 139 -5.54 -9.92 2.69
CA HIS A 139 -4.66 -9.88 3.85
C HIS A 139 -5.18 -10.89 4.89
N TYR A 140 -4.47 -11.99 5.05
CA TYR A 140 -4.82 -13.08 5.96
C TYR A 140 -3.91 -13.18 7.19
N ILE A 141 -2.88 -12.34 7.25
CA ILE A 141 -2.01 -12.17 8.43
C ILE A 141 -2.47 -10.89 9.10
N GLU A 142 -2.85 -10.99 10.36
CA GLU A 142 -3.39 -9.90 11.16
C GLU A 142 -2.69 -9.89 12.52
N ILE A 143 -2.09 -8.76 12.89
CA ILE A 143 -1.41 -8.57 14.18
C ILE A 143 -1.78 -7.18 14.70
N ALA A 144 -2.13 -7.09 15.98
CA ALA A 144 -2.37 -5.80 16.63
C ALA A 144 -1.72 -5.76 18.02
N ASP A 145 -1.28 -4.56 18.41
CA ASP A 145 -0.70 -4.28 19.71
C ASP A 145 -0.99 -2.80 20.07
N GLY A 146 -1.98 -2.60 20.94
CA GLY A 146 -2.45 -1.28 21.35
C GLY A 146 -2.94 -0.45 20.14
N ASN A 147 -2.33 0.70 19.94
CA ASN A 147 -2.63 1.61 18.83
C ASN A 147 -2.01 1.19 17.49
N TYR A 148 -1.35 0.05 17.45
CA TYR A 148 -0.74 -0.44 16.22
C TYR A 148 -1.49 -1.66 15.69
N SER A 149 -1.65 -1.72 14.37
CA SER A 149 -2.13 -2.91 13.69
C SER A 149 -1.33 -3.17 12.42
N MET A 150 -1.29 -4.40 12.00
CA MET A 150 -0.63 -4.82 10.77
C MET A 150 -1.46 -5.87 10.07
N THR A 151 -1.59 -5.73 8.77
CA THR A 151 -2.20 -6.74 7.91
C THR A 151 -1.26 -7.07 6.74
N SER A 152 -1.31 -8.31 6.28
CA SER A 152 -0.47 -8.76 5.15
C SER A 152 -1.06 -9.97 4.44
N GLY A 153 -0.63 -10.19 3.22
CA GLY A 153 -0.88 -11.41 2.46
C GLY A 153 0.29 -11.73 1.53
N TRP A 154 0.58 -13.02 1.37
CA TRP A 154 1.70 -13.49 0.58
C TRP A 154 1.25 -14.55 -0.45
N HIS A 155 0.68 -14.10 -1.58
CA HIS A 155 0.40 -12.71 -2.00
C HIS A 155 -0.94 -12.20 -1.48
N SER A 156 -1.14 -10.87 -1.59
CA SER A 156 -2.36 -10.19 -1.12
C SER A 156 -3.38 -9.94 -2.22
N ILE A 157 -2.93 -9.75 -3.44
CA ILE A 157 -3.75 -9.31 -4.58
C ILE A 157 -3.33 -10.09 -5.82
N GLU A 158 -4.32 -10.54 -6.59
CA GLU A 158 -4.18 -10.97 -7.99
C GLU A 158 -4.89 -9.96 -8.89
N CYS A 159 -4.27 -9.59 -10.01
CA CYS A 159 -4.83 -8.61 -10.94
C CYS A 159 -4.14 -8.69 -12.31
N ILE A 160 -4.61 -7.86 -13.25
CA ILE A 160 -4.02 -7.70 -14.58
C ILE A 160 -3.41 -6.31 -14.70
N HIS A 161 -2.14 -6.22 -15.12
CA HIS A 161 -1.49 -4.96 -15.49
C HIS A 161 -2.00 -4.51 -16.84
N GLY A 162 -3.06 -3.69 -16.88
CA GLY A 162 -3.84 -3.68 -18.08
C GLY A 162 -4.52 -2.43 -18.60
N SER A 163 -4.57 -1.28 -17.93
CA SER A 163 -5.39 -0.18 -18.46
C SER A 163 -4.65 1.12 -18.73
N SER A 164 -3.63 1.41 -17.98
CA SER A 164 -2.84 2.64 -18.12
C SER A 164 -1.38 2.39 -17.76
N GLU A 165 -0.54 3.34 -18.12
CA GLU A 165 0.88 3.37 -17.72
C GLU A 165 1.01 3.31 -16.19
N TRP A 166 2.00 2.56 -15.71
CA TRP A 166 2.38 2.53 -14.31
C TRP A 166 3.89 2.55 -14.14
N LEU A 167 4.39 3.47 -13.34
CA LEU A 167 5.83 3.72 -13.13
C LEU A 167 6.62 3.95 -14.44
N GLY A 168 5.95 4.48 -15.47
CA GLY A 168 6.53 4.71 -16.79
C GLY A 168 6.54 3.50 -17.71
N TYR A 169 5.80 2.45 -17.39
CA TYR A 169 5.67 1.25 -18.22
C TYR A 169 4.25 1.07 -18.73
N GLU A 170 4.16 0.87 -20.04
CA GLU A 170 2.89 0.67 -20.73
C GLU A 170 2.18 -0.64 -20.32
N PRO A 171 0.86 -0.72 -20.43
CA PRO A 171 0.08 -1.90 -20.12
C PRO A 171 0.59 -3.15 -20.85
N THR A 172 0.82 -4.22 -20.12
CA THR A 172 1.30 -5.49 -20.69
C THR A 172 0.22 -6.55 -20.82
N ASN A 173 -0.96 -6.33 -20.22
CA ASN A 173 -2.05 -7.30 -20.08
C ASN A 173 -1.64 -8.65 -19.43
N LYS A 174 -0.55 -8.63 -18.66
CA LYS A 174 -0.10 -9.80 -17.91
C LYS A 174 -0.82 -9.86 -16.56
N SER A 175 -1.11 -11.08 -16.12
CA SER A 175 -1.50 -11.36 -14.74
C SER A 175 -0.32 -11.12 -13.82
N VAL A 176 -0.59 -10.45 -12.70
CA VAL A 176 0.42 -10.16 -11.66
C VAL A 176 -0.14 -10.44 -10.28
N THR A 177 0.75 -10.81 -9.39
CA THR A 177 0.47 -10.95 -7.96
C THR A 177 1.24 -9.91 -7.18
N MET A 178 0.64 -9.41 -6.08
CA MET A 178 1.27 -8.39 -5.24
C MET A 178 1.43 -8.90 -3.81
N ARG A 179 2.61 -8.66 -3.25
CA ARG A 179 2.93 -8.90 -1.85
C ARG A 179 2.94 -7.56 -1.15
N VAL A 180 2.09 -7.42 -0.14
CA VAL A 180 1.90 -6.16 0.57
C VAL A 180 1.90 -6.42 2.06
N MET A 181 2.46 -5.49 2.82
CA MET A 181 2.30 -5.40 4.27
C MET A 181 1.82 -3.98 4.59
N ASP A 182 0.77 -3.88 5.38
CA ASP A 182 0.23 -2.61 5.83
C ASP A 182 0.43 -2.49 7.35
N PHE A 183 1.17 -1.49 7.78
CA PHE A 183 1.33 -1.15 9.20
C PHE A 183 0.59 0.15 9.48
N TYR A 184 -0.22 0.16 10.52
CA TYR A 184 -1.06 1.30 10.88
C TYR A 184 -0.75 1.78 12.29
N LEU A 185 -0.67 3.10 12.46
CA LEU A 185 -0.79 3.77 13.75
C LEU A 185 -2.18 4.39 13.84
N HIS A 186 -2.90 4.02 14.89
CA HIS A 186 -4.19 4.62 15.26
C HIS A 186 -3.96 5.70 16.32
N HIS A 187 -4.53 6.87 16.11
CA HIS A 187 -4.42 8.00 17.03
C HIS A 187 -5.74 8.76 17.06
N GLU A 188 -6.21 9.09 18.26
CA GLU A 188 -7.53 9.74 18.47
C GLU A 188 -8.69 8.96 17.80
N GLY A 189 -8.61 7.63 17.80
CA GLY A 189 -9.64 6.76 17.24
C GLY A 189 -9.68 6.70 15.71
N LEU A 190 -8.64 7.19 15.01
CA LEU A 190 -8.54 7.20 13.55
C LEU A 190 -7.16 6.70 13.09
N ILE A 191 -7.06 6.24 11.85
CA ILE A 191 -5.79 5.84 11.24
C ILE A 191 -4.99 7.11 10.94
N ARG A 192 -3.89 7.31 11.66
CA ARG A 192 -3.04 8.49 11.59
C ARG A 192 -1.87 8.33 10.63
N GLU A 193 -1.26 7.15 10.62
CA GLU A 193 -0.12 6.82 9.77
C GLU A 193 -0.27 5.39 9.23
N ASN A 194 0.16 5.19 8.00
CA ASN A 194 0.16 3.88 7.36
C ASN A 194 1.46 3.70 6.56
N TRP A 195 2.28 2.73 6.95
CA TRP A 195 3.50 2.34 6.23
C TRP A 195 3.21 1.08 5.42
N VAL A 196 3.46 1.16 4.12
CA VAL A 196 3.01 0.12 3.17
C VAL A 196 4.16 -0.35 2.28
N PRO A 197 5.01 -1.28 2.73
CA PRO A 197 5.91 -1.98 1.82
C PRO A 197 5.12 -2.81 0.81
N ILE A 198 5.47 -2.62 -0.47
CA ILE A 198 4.96 -3.38 -1.61
C ILE A 198 6.17 -3.90 -2.38
N ASP A 199 6.16 -5.15 -2.80
CA ASP A 199 7.24 -5.76 -3.59
C ASP A 199 7.21 -5.27 -5.05
N ILE A 200 7.62 -4.02 -5.25
CA ILE A 200 7.60 -3.36 -6.58
C ILE A 200 8.50 -4.09 -7.57
N ALA A 201 9.69 -4.52 -7.13
CA ALA A 201 10.63 -5.24 -7.99
C ALA A 201 10.00 -6.56 -8.50
N HIS A 202 9.24 -7.26 -7.66
CA HIS A 202 8.52 -8.47 -8.05
C HIS A 202 7.39 -8.17 -9.05
N ILE A 203 6.64 -7.10 -8.87
CA ILE A 203 5.59 -6.68 -9.81
C ILE A 203 6.22 -6.36 -11.18
N LEU A 204 7.29 -5.57 -11.20
CA LEU A 204 7.99 -5.20 -12.43
C LEU A 204 8.56 -6.43 -13.14
N ASN A 205 9.15 -7.37 -12.41
CA ASN A 205 9.66 -8.60 -12.99
C ASN A 205 8.56 -9.45 -13.67
N GLN A 206 7.37 -9.54 -13.08
CA GLN A 206 6.23 -10.25 -13.67
C GLN A 206 5.77 -9.63 -15.00
N ILE A 207 5.87 -8.32 -15.14
CA ILE A 207 5.56 -7.64 -16.41
C ILE A 207 6.72 -7.64 -17.41
N GLY A 208 7.90 -8.16 -17.03
CA GLY A 208 9.05 -8.33 -17.89
C GLY A 208 10.14 -7.27 -17.73
N ILE A 209 10.13 -6.55 -16.63
CA ILE A 209 11.12 -5.51 -16.30
C ILE A 209 12.00 -6.02 -15.15
N ASP A 210 13.24 -6.31 -15.41
CA ASP A 210 14.24 -6.61 -14.38
C ASP A 210 14.95 -5.31 -13.98
N VAL A 211 14.69 -4.85 -12.77
CA VAL A 211 15.29 -3.61 -12.25
C VAL A 211 16.81 -3.69 -12.12
N PHE A 212 17.36 -4.90 -11.93
CA PHE A 212 18.80 -5.10 -11.85
C PHE A 212 19.48 -5.04 -13.21
N ASP A 213 18.77 -5.36 -14.29
CA ASP A 213 19.30 -5.19 -15.65
C ASP A 213 19.33 -3.72 -16.08
N LEU A 214 18.42 -2.90 -15.54
CA LEU A 214 18.37 -1.47 -15.83
C LEU A 214 19.56 -0.70 -15.24
N ILE A 215 20.12 -1.14 -14.13
CA ILE A 215 21.28 -0.48 -13.48
C ILE A 215 22.62 -0.95 -14.02
N LYS A 216 22.66 -1.95 -14.91
CA LYS A 216 23.89 -2.42 -15.58
C LYS A 216 24.28 -1.55 -16.79
N LYS A 217 23.39 -0.64 -17.19
CA LYS A 217 23.59 0.25 -18.34
C LYS A 217 24.14 1.59 -17.88
#